data_db4e55b5f59b47fb08b155893d00842b
#
_entry.id   db4e55b5f59b47fb08b155893d00842b
#
_cell.length_a   1.000
_cell.length_b   1.000
_cell.length_c   1.000
_cell.angle_alpha   90.00
_cell.angle_beta   90.00
_cell.angle_gamma   90.00
#
_symmetry.space_group_name_H-M   'P 1'
#
loop_
_entity.id
_entity.type
_entity.pdbx_description
1 polymer ?
#
loop_
_entity_poly.entity_id
_entity_poly.type
_entity_poly.pdbx_seq_one_letter_code
_entity_poly.pdbx_strand_id
1 'polypeptide(L)'
;MTIDVYKSSDIFNSVNKKFFPYYALYKDLLDNTDSALFYSAKCSEPIGVMLLRPGTDENTLHISCLEIAEPIRGNGWGSKIISKLKDEANGIYKRITLRCLKPSLIPFYLRNGFRLVNNDPNNLIMEAFI
;
A
#
# COMPACT_ATOMS: atom_id res chain seq x y z
N MET A 1 4.58 7.72 17.24
CA MET A 1 5.40 7.81 16.05
C MET A 1 4.55 8.33 14.90
N THR A 2 4.87 9.49 14.38
CA THR A 2 4.12 10.12 13.30
C THR A 2 4.60 9.59 11.96
N ILE A 3 3.66 9.25 11.09
CA ILE A 3 3.95 8.90 9.71
C ILE A 3 3.48 10.06 8.84
N ASP A 4 4.41 10.63 8.09
CA ASP A 4 4.10 11.68 7.12
C ASP A 4 3.82 11.05 5.77
N VAL A 5 2.84 11.61 5.05
CA VAL A 5 2.42 11.12 3.75
C VAL A 5 2.75 12.16 2.68
N TYR A 6 3.40 11.74 1.64
CA TYR A 6 3.78 12.61 0.51
C TYR A 6 3.13 12.09 -0.77
N LYS A 7 2.65 13.00 -1.60
CA LYS A 7 2.04 12.68 -2.90
C LYS A 7 2.95 13.08 -4.09
N SER A 8 4.22 13.31 -3.82
CA SER A 8 5.13 13.85 -4.82
C SER A 8 5.98 12.77 -5.47
N SER A 9 6.02 12.76 -6.81
CA SER A 9 6.95 11.94 -7.57
C SER A 9 8.40 12.36 -7.38
N ASP A 10 8.65 13.59 -6.92
CA ASP A 10 10.00 14.10 -6.69
C ASP A 10 10.71 13.32 -5.59
N ILE A 11 9.96 12.85 -4.59
CA ILE A 11 10.51 12.02 -3.52
C ILE A 11 11.01 10.68 -4.08
N PHE A 12 10.35 10.15 -5.11
CA PHE A 12 10.77 8.90 -5.71
C PHE A 12 12.18 8.99 -6.32
N ASN A 13 12.54 10.12 -6.88
CA ASN A 13 13.87 10.32 -7.46
C ASN A 13 14.98 10.27 -6.40
N SER A 14 14.64 10.56 -5.14
CA SER A 14 15.56 10.44 -4.00
C SER A 14 15.47 9.08 -3.31
N VAL A 15 14.44 8.28 -3.64
CA VAL A 15 14.27 6.93 -3.07
C VAL A 15 15.32 6.00 -3.65
N ASN A 16 16.09 5.37 -2.78
CA ASN A 16 17.03 4.36 -3.20
C ASN A 16 16.29 3.15 -3.78
N LYS A 17 16.42 2.93 -5.08
CA LYS A 17 15.77 1.82 -5.79
C LYS A 17 16.08 0.46 -5.18
N LYS A 18 17.22 0.34 -4.51
CA LYS A 18 17.61 -0.86 -3.79
C LYS A 18 16.65 -1.19 -2.64
N PHE A 19 16.04 -0.18 -2.01
CA PHE A 19 15.11 -0.37 -0.90
C PHE A 19 13.68 -0.63 -1.35
N PHE A 20 13.35 -0.27 -2.58
CA PHE A 20 12.01 -0.42 -3.13
C PHE A 20 12.05 -1.09 -4.51
N PRO A 21 12.51 -2.36 -4.58
CA PRO A 21 12.69 -3.02 -5.88
C PRO A 21 11.39 -3.21 -6.65
N TYR A 22 10.29 -3.51 -5.99
CA TYR A 22 9.00 -3.70 -6.66
C TYR A 22 8.45 -2.40 -7.20
N TYR A 23 8.50 -1.33 -6.42
CA TYR A 23 8.05 -0.03 -6.90
C TYR A 23 8.87 0.44 -8.09
N ALA A 24 10.18 0.26 -8.04
CA ALA A 24 11.07 0.61 -9.15
C ALA A 24 10.73 -0.16 -10.43
N LEU A 25 10.29 -1.41 -10.27
CA LEU A 25 9.87 -2.25 -11.39
C LEU A 25 8.54 -1.79 -11.99
N TYR A 26 7.57 -1.42 -11.13
CA TYR A 26 6.20 -1.12 -11.57
C TYR A 26 5.97 0.35 -11.94
N LYS A 27 6.86 1.27 -11.57
CA LYS A 27 6.62 2.71 -11.80
C LYS A 27 6.36 3.06 -13.26
N ASP A 28 7.02 2.34 -14.19
CA ASP A 28 6.87 2.58 -15.63
C ASP A 28 5.61 1.93 -16.21
N LEU A 29 4.98 1.05 -15.41
CA LEU A 29 3.74 0.36 -15.76
C LEU A 29 2.51 1.01 -15.12
N LEU A 30 2.69 2.15 -14.43
CA LEU A 30 1.59 2.80 -13.75
C LEU A 30 0.58 3.33 -14.75
N ASP A 31 -0.67 2.96 -14.50
CA ASP A 31 -1.81 3.54 -15.19
C ASP A 31 -1.96 5.01 -14.77
N ASN A 32 -2.56 5.84 -15.62
CA ASN A 32 -2.85 7.24 -15.33
C ASN A 32 -3.80 7.41 -14.13
N THR A 33 -4.48 6.34 -13.71
CA THR A 33 -5.36 6.34 -12.54
C THR A 33 -4.65 6.01 -11.24
N ASP A 34 -3.40 5.52 -11.30
CA ASP A 34 -2.65 5.16 -10.10
C ASP A 34 -2.02 6.40 -9.48
N SER A 35 -2.12 6.49 -8.16
CA SER A 35 -1.49 7.53 -7.36
C SER A 35 -0.47 6.90 -6.42
N ALA A 36 0.71 7.51 -6.33
CA ALA A 36 1.75 7.06 -5.42
C ALA A 36 1.71 7.87 -4.13
N LEU A 37 1.66 7.19 -3.00
CA LEU A 37 1.81 7.79 -1.69
C LEU A 37 3.08 7.27 -1.05
N PHE A 38 3.90 8.18 -0.58
CA PHE A 38 5.14 7.87 0.12
C PHE A 38 4.95 8.11 1.61
N TYR A 39 5.41 7.19 2.40
CA TYR A 39 5.29 7.26 3.85
C TYR A 39 6.68 7.37 4.45
N SER A 40 6.88 8.33 5.32
CA SER A 40 8.14 8.50 6.03
C SER A 40 7.92 8.59 7.53
N ALA A 41 8.89 8.10 8.29
CA ALA A 41 8.95 8.34 9.72
C ALA A 41 9.77 9.60 9.92
N LYS A 42 9.15 10.62 10.50
CA LYS A 42 9.85 11.80 11.06
C LYS A 42 11.08 12.22 10.23
N CYS A 43 10.86 13.07 9.28
CA CYS A 43 11.81 13.98 8.66
C CYS A 43 12.71 13.52 7.54
N SER A 44 12.77 12.33 6.98
CA SER A 44 13.74 12.27 5.90
C SER A 44 13.59 11.19 4.87
N GLU A 45 13.52 9.94 5.26
CA GLU A 45 13.56 8.88 4.25
C GLU A 45 12.21 8.17 4.15
N PRO A 46 11.74 7.87 2.94
CA PRO A 46 10.55 7.06 2.78
C PRO A 46 10.76 5.69 3.42
N ILE A 47 9.83 5.31 4.29
CA ILE A 47 9.79 3.97 4.90
C ILE A 47 8.93 3.02 4.10
N GLY A 48 8.01 3.57 3.31
CA GLY A 48 7.13 2.76 2.48
C GLY A 48 6.55 3.55 1.33
N VAL A 49 6.05 2.83 0.35
CA VAL A 49 5.34 3.37 -0.81
C VAL A 49 4.08 2.56 -1.05
N MET A 50 3.01 3.23 -1.40
CA MET A 50 1.74 2.60 -1.72
C MET A 50 1.23 3.18 -3.03
N LEU A 51 0.82 2.30 -3.95
CA LEU A 51 0.16 2.70 -5.19
C LEU A 51 -1.32 2.44 -5.04
N LEU A 52 -2.11 3.46 -5.28
CA LEU A 52 -3.55 3.44 -5.11
C LEU A 52 -4.23 3.80 -6.42
N ARG A 53 -5.38 3.20 -6.65
CA ARG A 53 -6.26 3.54 -7.78
C ARG A 53 -7.71 3.40 -7.37
N PRO A 54 -8.65 4.00 -8.15
CA PRO A 54 -10.08 3.74 -7.94
C PRO A 54 -10.36 2.24 -8.05
N GLY A 55 -11.23 1.74 -7.19
CA GLY A 55 -11.66 0.35 -7.24
C GLY A 55 -12.76 0.13 -8.28
N THR A 56 -13.51 -0.97 -8.12
CA THR A 56 -14.58 -1.36 -9.03
C THR A 56 -15.79 -0.42 -8.97
N ASP A 57 -15.94 0.33 -7.90
CA ASP A 57 -16.99 1.32 -7.73
C ASP A 57 -16.43 2.57 -7.01
N GLU A 58 -17.23 3.63 -6.93
CA GLU A 58 -16.82 4.91 -6.37
C GLU A 58 -16.56 4.89 -4.86
N ASN A 59 -17.05 3.87 -4.16
CA ASN A 59 -16.86 3.71 -2.72
C ASN A 59 -15.67 2.80 -2.36
N THR A 60 -14.95 2.32 -3.34
CA THR A 60 -13.87 1.37 -3.18
C THR A 60 -12.53 1.95 -3.62
N LEU A 61 -11.55 1.87 -2.75
CA LEU A 61 -10.16 2.21 -3.04
C LEU A 61 -9.35 0.92 -3.21
N HIS A 62 -8.54 0.83 -4.26
CA HIS A 62 -7.74 -0.35 -4.52
C HIS A 62 -6.26 -0.07 -4.29
N ILE A 63 -5.61 -0.94 -3.52
CA ILE A 63 -4.17 -0.92 -3.33
C ILE A 63 -3.53 -1.77 -4.43
N SER A 64 -2.84 -1.13 -5.36
CA SER A 64 -2.11 -1.82 -6.43
C SER A 64 -0.78 -2.38 -5.96
N CYS A 65 -0.15 -1.70 -5.00
CA CYS A 65 1.13 -2.10 -4.45
C CYS A 65 1.32 -1.47 -3.08
N LEU A 66 1.89 -2.23 -2.16
CA LEU A 66 2.40 -1.73 -0.88
C LEU A 66 3.79 -2.33 -0.69
N GLU A 67 4.77 -1.49 -0.52
CA GLU A 67 6.14 -1.95 -0.28
C GLU A 67 6.78 -1.15 0.85
N ILE A 68 7.38 -1.88 1.80
CA ILE A 68 8.16 -1.31 2.90
C ILE A 68 9.64 -1.39 2.53
N ALA A 69 10.39 -0.36 2.88
CA ALA A 69 11.84 -0.33 2.64
C ALA A 69 12.50 -1.58 3.22
N GLU A 70 13.28 -2.26 2.40
CA GLU A 70 13.83 -3.58 2.74
C GLU A 70 14.58 -3.61 4.07
N PRO A 71 15.45 -2.61 4.40
CA PRO A 71 16.20 -2.64 5.66
C PRO A 71 15.37 -2.57 6.93
N ILE A 72 14.11 -2.11 6.85
CA ILE A 72 13.26 -1.90 8.03
C ILE A 72 12.04 -2.82 8.07
N ARG A 73 11.99 -3.82 7.22
CA ARG A 73 10.91 -4.81 7.22
C ARG A 73 10.91 -5.61 8.53
N GLY A 74 9.74 -6.10 8.93
CA GLY A 74 9.58 -6.86 10.16
C GLY A 74 9.44 -6.04 11.43
N ASN A 75 9.32 -4.71 11.33
CA ASN A 75 9.22 -3.80 12.48
C ASN A 75 7.83 -3.17 12.66
N GLY A 76 6.81 -3.71 12.01
CA GLY A 76 5.43 -3.22 12.14
C GLY A 76 5.08 -1.98 11.32
N TRP A 77 5.96 -1.51 10.46
CA TRP A 77 5.71 -0.33 9.64
C TRP A 77 4.56 -0.53 8.65
N GLY A 78 4.45 -1.72 8.06
CA GLY A 78 3.35 -2.04 7.15
C GLY A 78 2.00 -1.87 7.80
N SER A 79 1.83 -2.36 9.02
CA SER A 79 0.58 -2.22 9.77
C SER A 79 0.27 -0.77 10.09
N LYS A 80 1.27 0.03 10.42
CA LYS A 80 1.09 1.47 10.69
C LYS A 80 0.66 2.22 9.43
N ILE A 81 1.24 1.89 8.28
CA ILE A 81 0.89 2.51 7.01
C ILE A 81 -0.54 2.17 6.61
N ILE A 82 -0.96 0.92 6.77
CA ILE A 82 -2.35 0.52 6.50
C ILE A 82 -3.32 1.24 7.42
N SER A 83 -3.00 1.35 8.71
CA SER A 83 -3.82 2.09 9.66
C SER A 83 -3.95 3.55 9.27
N LYS A 84 -2.87 4.18 8.84
CA LYS A 84 -2.87 5.56 8.36
C LYS A 84 -3.74 5.71 7.11
N LEU A 85 -3.66 4.78 6.17
CA LEU A 85 -4.50 4.80 4.98
C LEU A 85 -5.98 4.71 5.35
N LYS A 86 -6.34 3.81 6.26
CA LYS A 86 -7.74 3.67 6.71
C LYS A 86 -8.27 4.94 7.32
N ASP A 87 -7.46 5.61 8.15
CA ASP A 87 -7.84 6.88 8.75
C ASP A 87 -8.08 7.96 7.69
N GLU A 88 -7.22 8.06 6.71
CA GLU A 88 -7.36 9.04 5.63
C GLU A 88 -8.52 8.71 4.68
N ALA A 89 -8.78 7.44 4.44
CA ALA A 89 -9.88 7.00 3.57
C ALA A 89 -11.24 7.06 4.26
N ASN A 90 -11.28 7.14 5.57
CA ASN A 90 -12.51 7.19 6.35
C ASN A 90 -13.33 8.44 5.96
N GLY A 91 -14.60 8.22 5.64
CA GLY A 91 -15.49 9.30 5.18
C GLY A 91 -15.44 9.56 3.67
N ILE A 92 -14.46 8.99 2.97
CA ILE A 92 -14.32 9.11 1.50
C ILE A 92 -14.67 7.78 0.83
N TYR A 93 -14.14 6.68 1.36
CA TYR A 93 -14.36 5.34 0.85
C TYR A 93 -14.99 4.46 1.92
N LYS A 94 -15.69 3.41 1.50
CA LYS A 94 -16.30 2.42 2.40
C LYS A 94 -15.54 1.11 2.43
N ARG A 95 -14.70 0.86 1.43
CA ARG A 95 -14.01 -0.41 1.27
C ARG A 95 -12.63 -0.18 0.64
N ILE A 96 -11.68 -0.99 1.08
CA ILE A 96 -10.35 -1.07 0.47
C ILE A 96 -10.16 -2.49 -0.03
N THR A 97 -9.70 -2.64 -1.27
CA THR A 97 -9.38 -3.93 -1.87
C THR A 97 -7.92 -4.00 -2.24
N LEU A 98 -7.41 -5.22 -2.33
CA LEU A 98 -6.07 -5.49 -2.85
C LEU A 98 -6.01 -6.90 -3.45
N ARG A 99 -5.00 -7.12 -4.28
CA ARG A 99 -4.64 -8.44 -4.73
C ARG A 99 -3.42 -8.91 -3.93
N CYS A 100 -3.56 -10.03 -3.23
CA CYS A 100 -2.45 -10.60 -2.47
C CYS A 100 -1.57 -11.41 -3.41
N LEU A 101 -0.35 -10.93 -3.68
CA LEU A 101 0.55 -11.56 -4.65
C LEU A 101 1.24 -12.80 -4.11
N LYS A 102 1.38 -12.91 -2.79
CA LYS A 102 2.05 -14.04 -2.13
C LYS A 102 1.17 -14.57 -1.01
N PRO A 103 0.86 -15.89 -1.00
CA PRO A 103 0.09 -16.47 0.11
C PRO A 103 0.70 -16.22 1.49
N SER A 104 2.01 -16.08 1.56
CA SER A 104 2.71 -15.79 2.83
C SER A 104 2.35 -14.44 3.44
N LEU A 105 1.75 -13.53 2.66
CA LEU A 105 1.30 -12.22 3.14
C LEU A 105 -0.13 -12.24 3.69
N ILE A 106 -0.88 -13.32 3.48
CA ILE A 106 -2.26 -13.41 3.97
C ILE A 106 -2.36 -13.16 5.47
N PRO A 107 -1.52 -13.77 6.35
CA PRO A 107 -1.60 -13.49 7.79
C PRO A 107 -1.40 -12.03 8.13
N PHE A 108 -0.51 -11.33 7.41
CA PHE A 108 -0.29 -9.89 7.60
C PHE A 108 -1.56 -9.10 7.33
N TYR A 109 -2.21 -9.35 6.20
CA TYR A 109 -3.43 -8.64 5.84
C TYR A 109 -4.60 -9.00 6.75
N LEU A 110 -4.72 -10.27 7.16
CA LEU A 110 -5.74 -10.67 8.14
C LEU A 110 -5.59 -9.90 9.46
N ARG A 111 -4.36 -9.74 9.95
CA ARG A 111 -4.10 -8.95 11.18
C ARG A 111 -4.46 -7.48 11.02
N ASN A 112 -4.49 -6.98 9.80
CA ASN A 112 -4.81 -5.59 9.49
C ASN A 112 -6.26 -5.38 9.05
N GLY A 113 -7.13 -6.35 9.33
CA GLY A 113 -8.57 -6.22 9.11
C GLY A 113 -9.06 -6.56 7.72
N PHE A 114 -8.22 -7.13 6.88
CA PHE A 114 -8.61 -7.63 5.57
C PHE A 114 -9.11 -9.08 5.68
N ARG A 115 -9.95 -9.48 4.74
CA ARG A 115 -10.42 -10.86 4.61
C ARG A 115 -10.33 -11.30 3.16
N LEU A 116 -10.20 -12.60 2.92
CA LEU A 116 -10.23 -13.17 1.58
C LEU A 116 -11.64 -13.10 1.02
N VAL A 117 -11.75 -12.65 -0.23
CA VAL A 117 -13.00 -12.58 -0.97
C VAL A 117 -13.21 -13.84 -1.81
N ASN A 118 -12.13 -14.49 -2.23
CA ASN A 118 -12.16 -15.68 -3.09
C ASN A 118 -11.09 -16.69 -2.69
N ASN A 119 -11.11 -17.85 -3.34
CA ASN A 119 -10.16 -18.94 -3.10
C ASN A 119 -9.30 -19.27 -4.33
N ASP A 120 -9.21 -18.36 -5.30
CA ASP A 120 -8.39 -18.59 -6.47
C ASP A 120 -6.90 -18.33 -6.12
N PRO A 121 -6.04 -19.39 -6.08
CA PRO A 121 -4.64 -19.21 -5.67
C PRO A 121 -3.84 -18.35 -6.66
N ASN A 122 -4.33 -18.16 -7.88
CA ASN A 122 -3.69 -17.33 -8.89
C ASN A 122 -4.19 -15.89 -8.86
N ASN A 123 -5.23 -15.59 -8.08
CA ASN A 123 -5.84 -14.27 -8.02
C ASN A 123 -6.54 -14.06 -6.67
N LEU A 124 -5.74 -14.04 -5.60
CA LEU A 124 -6.26 -13.85 -4.24
C LEU A 124 -6.64 -12.38 -4.03
N ILE A 125 -7.92 -12.13 -3.89
CA ILE A 125 -8.45 -10.79 -3.61
C ILE A 125 -8.79 -10.70 -2.12
N MET A 126 -8.40 -9.59 -1.51
CA MET A 126 -8.71 -9.29 -0.13
C MET A 126 -9.41 -7.96 0.00
N GLU A 127 -10.23 -7.79 1.03
CA GLU A 127 -10.96 -6.55 1.27
C GLU A 127 -11.01 -6.22 2.75
N ALA A 128 -11.10 -4.93 3.05
CA ALA A 128 -11.38 -4.39 4.37
C ALA A 128 -12.46 -3.33 4.26
N PHE A 129 -13.40 -3.35 5.21
CA PHE A 129 -14.41 -2.30 5.32
C PHE A 129 -13.93 -1.23 6.30
N ILE A 130 -14.30 0.01 6.02
CA ILE A 130 -13.95 1.17 6.85
C ILE A 130 -15.16 2.05 7.13
#